data_3a44026aae4d754d54d12a6e278a3cb8
#
_entry.id   3a44026aae4d754d54d12a6e278a3cb8
#
_cell.length_a   1.000
_cell.length_b   1.000
_cell.length_c   1.000
_cell.angle_alpha   90.00
_cell.angle_beta   90.00
_cell.angle_gamma   90.00
#
_symmetry.space_group_name_H-M   'P 1'
#
loop_
_entity.id
_entity.type
_entity.pdbx_description
1 polymer ?
#
loop_
_entity_poly.entity_id
_entity_poly.type
_entity_poly.pdbx_seq_one_letter_code
_entity_poly.pdbx_strand_id
1 'polypeptide(L)'
;MLLAPLGLVRVGMVLLGAGAAACSSAPDFTPKPKGYNRIDLPPHRYRPLGANHPYTFQYSQEAKVLRDSSYLAQPDWLNVYYPKLHANVQITYTNVLRNRQLYNKMMEDARKLTGKHQIKATSIEEKILRTPNGMRASVFELEGEVPSQFQFYTTDSTKHFFRAALYFRTATANDSLAPVIEYVKYDMIQMLNSLKYIK
;
A
#
# COMPACT_ATOMS: atom_id res chain seq x y z
N MET A 1 92.18 -30.51 5.66
CA MET A 1 92.05 -29.76 4.42
C MET A 1 90.96 -30.45 3.63
N LEU A 2 89.77 -30.08 3.83
CA LEU A 2 88.56 -30.60 3.09
C LEU A 2 87.59 -29.48 2.88
N LEU A 3 87.51 -29.05 1.62
CA LEU A 3 86.52 -28.09 1.13
C LEU A 3 85.14 -28.77 0.98
N ALA A 4 84.13 -28.25 1.64
CA ALA A 4 82.73 -28.63 1.42
C ALA A 4 82.10 -27.70 0.37
N PRO A 5 81.24 -28.18 -0.54
CA PRO A 5 80.72 -27.39 -1.62
C PRO A 5 79.53 -26.55 -1.16
N LEU A 6 79.62 -25.26 -1.39
CA LEU A 6 78.61 -24.21 -1.11
C LEU A 6 77.56 -24.12 -2.19
N GLY A 7 77.19 -25.22 -2.86
CA GLY A 7 76.29 -25.15 -4.05
C GLY A 7 74.88 -25.57 -3.85
N LEU A 8 74.48 -26.20 -2.74
CA LEU A 8 73.12 -26.84 -2.63
C LEU A 8 72.06 -26.08 -1.86
N VAL A 9 72.42 -25.00 -1.17
CA VAL A 9 71.47 -24.26 -0.30
C VAL A 9 70.71 -23.19 -1.03
N ARG A 10 71.15 -22.76 -2.22
CA ARG A 10 70.48 -21.65 -2.98
C ARG A 10 69.35 -22.10 -3.89
N VAL A 11 69.23 -23.38 -4.20
CA VAL A 11 68.15 -23.86 -5.10
C VAL A 11 66.86 -24.22 -4.34
N GLY A 12 66.96 -24.53 -3.04
CA GLY A 12 65.78 -24.87 -2.21
C GLY A 12 64.90 -23.65 -1.78
N MET A 13 65.47 -22.44 -1.85
CA MET A 13 64.82 -21.26 -1.30
C MET A 13 63.96 -20.49 -2.38
N VAL A 14 64.13 -20.83 -3.65
CA VAL A 14 63.31 -20.18 -4.77
C VAL A 14 62.03 -20.95 -5.06
N LEU A 15 61.88 -22.19 -4.62
CA LEU A 15 60.64 -22.98 -4.87
C LEU A 15 59.55 -22.83 -3.79
N LEU A 16 59.82 -22.19 -2.66
CA LEU A 16 58.81 -21.91 -1.62
C LEU A 16 58.07 -20.57 -1.82
N GLY A 17 58.47 -19.73 -2.75
CA GLY A 17 57.88 -18.40 -2.99
C GLY A 17 56.72 -18.34 -3.99
N ALA A 18 56.39 -19.44 -4.69
CA ALA A 18 55.42 -19.41 -5.79
C ALA A 18 54.00 -19.90 -5.39
N GLY A 19 53.77 -20.25 -4.14
CA GLY A 19 52.51 -20.83 -3.67
C GLY A 19 51.46 -19.86 -3.06
N ALA A 20 51.76 -18.55 -2.96
CA ALA A 20 50.92 -17.63 -2.18
C ALA A 20 50.08 -16.65 -3.01
N ALA A 21 49.97 -16.83 -4.32
CA ALA A 21 49.27 -15.88 -5.19
C ALA A 21 47.94 -16.41 -5.77
N ALA A 22 47.28 -17.41 -5.14
CA ALA A 22 46.01 -17.95 -5.60
C ALA A 22 44.86 -17.68 -4.61
N CYS A 23 44.78 -16.47 -4.05
CA CYS A 23 43.51 -15.96 -3.52
C CYS A 23 42.88 -15.05 -4.60
N SER A 24 42.29 -15.64 -5.64
CA SER A 24 41.33 -14.92 -6.44
C SER A 24 40.13 -14.66 -5.54
N SER A 25 39.92 -13.42 -5.14
CA SER A 25 38.66 -12.97 -4.55
C SER A 25 37.55 -13.40 -5.49
N ALA A 26 36.72 -14.36 -5.04
CA ALA A 26 35.50 -14.67 -5.75
C ALA A 26 34.73 -13.36 -6.00
N PRO A 27 34.23 -13.11 -7.20
CA PRO A 27 33.47 -11.89 -7.44
C PRO A 27 32.35 -11.83 -6.42
N ASP A 28 32.26 -10.71 -5.71
CA ASP A 28 31.23 -10.45 -4.72
C ASP A 28 29.89 -10.60 -5.43
N PHE A 29 29.16 -11.70 -5.16
CA PHE A 29 27.89 -12.00 -5.80
C PHE A 29 26.84 -11.10 -5.16
N THR A 30 26.68 -9.91 -5.73
CA THR A 30 25.56 -9.04 -5.38
C THR A 30 24.29 -9.63 -6.00
N PRO A 31 23.34 -10.11 -5.20
CA PRO A 31 22.07 -10.61 -5.74
C PRO A 31 21.44 -9.53 -6.60
N LYS A 32 21.05 -9.88 -7.83
CA LYS A 32 20.32 -8.95 -8.69
C LYS A 32 19.03 -8.55 -7.97
N PRO A 33 18.63 -7.26 -8.02
CA PRO A 33 17.36 -6.83 -7.49
C PRO A 33 16.23 -7.69 -8.10
N LYS A 34 15.27 -8.10 -7.29
CA LYS A 34 14.10 -8.85 -7.77
C LYS A 34 13.41 -8.01 -8.85
N GLY A 35 13.32 -8.54 -10.06
CA GLY A 35 12.51 -7.94 -11.10
C GLY A 35 11.03 -8.13 -10.76
N TYR A 36 10.26 -7.05 -10.86
CA TYR A 36 8.80 -7.12 -10.74
C TYR A 36 8.18 -7.39 -12.10
N ASN A 37 7.05 -8.10 -12.13
CA ASN A 37 6.28 -8.24 -13.35
C ASN A 37 5.81 -6.86 -13.82
N ARG A 38 5.99 -6.55 -15.10
CA ARG A 38 5.46 -5.34 -15.68
C ARG A 38 3.93 -5.39 -15.63
N ILE A 39 3.33 -4.41 -14.99
CA ILE A 39 1.89 -4.23 -14.94
C ILE A 39 1.56 -3.01 -15.79
N ASP A 40 0.81 -3.21 -16.88
CA ASP A 40 0.36 -2.11 -17.72
C ASP A 40 -0.87 -1.46 -17.05
N LEU A 41 -0.66 -0.27 -16.50
CA LEU A 41 -1.70 0.50 -15.84
C LEU A 41 -2.39 1.42 -16.87
N PRO A 42 -3.73 1.43 -16.93
CA PRO A 42 -4.46 2.31 -17.85
C PRO A 42 -4.39 3.77 -17.41
N PRO A 43 -4.66 4.72 -18.31
CA PRO A 43 -4.73 6.13 -17.92
C PRO A 43 -5.89 6.38 -16.95
N HIS A 44 -5.68 7.31 -16.00
CA HIS A 44 -6.71 7.72 -15.07
C HIS A 44 -7.84 8.44 -15.81
N ARG A 45 -9.02 7.84 -15.84
CA ARG A 45 -10.26 8.41 -16.38
C ARG A 45 -11.37 8.17 -15.37
N TYR A 46 -12.19 9.18 -15.14
CA TYR A 46 -13.20 9.16 -14.09
C TYR A 46 -14.62 9.29 -14.64
N ARG A 47 -15.56 8.80 -13.87
CA ARG A 47 -16.99 8.99 -14.06
C ARG A 47 -17.69 9.20 -12.72
N PRO A 48 -18.80 9.95 -12.67
CA PRO A 48 -19.50 10.18 -11.42
C PRO A 48 -20.26 8.94 -10.96
N LEU A 49 -20.37 8.78 -9.63
CA LEU A 49 -21.32 7.87 -9.02
C LEU A 49 -22.75 8.42 -9.23
N GLY A 50 -23.70 7.53 -9.54
CA GLY A 50 -25.12 7.91 -9.66
C GLY A 50 -25.69 8.46 -8.35
N ALA A 51 -26.77 9.23 -8.47
CA ALA A 51 -27.40 9.96 -7.36
C ALA A 51 -28.26 9.10 -6.40
N ASN A 52 -28.14 7.78 -6.42
CA ASN A 52 -28.97 6.86 -5.62
C ASN A 52 -28.46 6.67 -4.18
N HIS A 53 -27.44 7.44 -3.77
CA HIS A 53 -26.80 7.35 -2.46
C HIS A 53 -26.80 8.72 -1.79
N PRO A 54 -26.68 8.81 -0.46
CA PRO A 54 -26.59 10.09 0.26
C PRO A 54 -25.26 10.84 0.01
N TYR A 55 -24.45 10.33 -0.89
CA TYR A 55 -23.20 10.90 -1.33
C TYR A 55 -22.94 10.61 -2.81
N THR A 56 -22.07 11.40 -3.43
CA THR A 56 -21.52 11.15 -4.77
C THR A 56 -20.04 11.48 -4.80
N PHE A 57 -19.32 10.82 -5.70
CA PHE A 57 -17.90 11.04 -5.96
C PHE A 57 -17.56 10.60 -7.39
N GLN A 58 -16.38 10.92 -7.85
CA GLN A 58 -15.83 10.39 -9.10
C GLN A 58 -15.00 9.14 -8.82
N TYR A 59 -15.17 8.12 -9.66
CA TYR A 59 -14.41 6.87 -9.60
C TYR A 59 -13.89 6.46 -10.96
N SER A 60 -12.85 5.64 -10.99
CA SER A 60 -12.18 5.19 -12.20
C SER A 60 -13.13 4.45 -13.15
N GLN A 61 -13.03 4.73 -14.46
CA GLN A 61 -13.76 3.99 -15.49
C GLN A 61 -13.36 2.51 -15.58
N GLU A 62 -12.15 2.15 -15.10
CA GLU A 62 -11.66 0.78 -15.02
C GLU A 62 -12.30 -0.02 -13.87
N ALA A 63 -12.97 0.65 -12.95
CA ALA A 63 -13.63 0.03 -11.81
C ALA A 63 -15.13 -0.20 -12.04
N LYS A 64 -15.68 -1.16 -11.30
CA LYS A 64 -17.12 -1.45 -11.20
C LYS A 64 -17.58 -1.13 -9.79
N VAL A 65 -18.72 -0.44 -9.67
CA VAL A 65 -19.36 -0.23 -8.38
C VAL A 65 -20.31 -1.39 -8.11
N LEU A 66 -20.11 -2.05 -6.99
CA LEU A 66 -20.89 -3.19 -6.52
C LEU A 66 -21.45 -2.85 -5.13
N ARG A 67 -22.63 -3.36 -4.82
CA ARG A 67 -23.17 -3.28 -3.45
C ARG A 67 -22.33 -4.19 -2.56
N ASP A 68 -22.14 -3.78 -1.31
CA ASP A 68 -21.56 -4.67 -0.32
C ASP A 68 -22.55 -5.81 -0.01
N SER A 69 -22.07 -7.05 -0.09
CA SER A 69 -22.83 -8.27 0.17
C SER A 69 -22.48 -8.93 1.50
N SER A 70 -21.71 -8.25 2.35
CA SER A 70 -21.36 -8.76 3.68
C SER A 70 -22.59 -8.83 4.58
N TYR A 71 -22.57 -9.71 5.59
CA TYR A 71 -23.68 -9.91 6.52
C TYR A 71 -24.09 -8.62 7.27
N LEU A 72 -23.12 -7.71 7.49
CA LEU A 72 -23.35 -6.44 8.19
C LEU A 72 -23.57 -5.26 7.22
N ALA A 73 -23.64 -5.53 5.91
CA ALA A 73 -23.76 -4.50 4.89
C ALA A 73 -24.98 -3.61 5.11
N GLN A 74 -24.77 -2.31 5.01
CA GLN A 74 -25.85 -1.32 4.98
C GLN A 74 -26.15 -0.89 3.54
N PRO A 75 -27.33 -0.31 3.27
CA PRO A 75 -27.76 0.02 1.89
C PRO A 75 -26.76 0.88 1.10
N ASP A 76 -26.03 1.77 1.79
CA ASP A 76 -25.09 2.71 1.18
C ASP A 76 -23.64 2.29 1.30
N TRP A 77 -23.38 1.01 1.63
CA TRP A 77 -22.04 0.44 1.58
C TRP A 77 -21.76 -0.11 0.18
N LEU A 78 -20.62 0.28 -0.37
CA LEU A 78 -20.23 -0.02 -1.74
C LEU A 78 -18.83 -0.59 -1.80
N ASN A 79 -18.59 -1.35 -2.85
CA ASN A 79 -17.28 -1.81 -3.27
C ASN A 79 -16.94 -1.20 -4.64
N VAL A 80 -15.88 -0.43 -4.75
CA VAL A 80 -15.30 0.00 -6.03
C VAL A 80 -14.23 -1.00 -6.41
N TYR A 81 -14.61 -1.97 -7.24
CA TYR A 81 -13.80 -3.11 -7.60
C TYR A 81 -13.11 -2.92 -8.95
N TYR A 82 -11.81 -3.16 -8.99
CA TYR A 82 -10.95 -3.10 -10.17
C TYR A 82 -10.67 -4.52 -10.69
N PRO A 83 -11.43 -5.02 -11.69
CA PRO A 83 -11.33 -6.42 -12.11
C PRO A 83 -9.94 -6.83 -12.60
N LYS A 84 -9.28 -5.96 -13.38
CA LYS A 84 -7.95 -6.21 -13.97
C LYS A 84 -6.82 -6.16 -12.94
N LEU A 85 -7.01 -5.41 -11.84
CA LEU A 85 -6.00 -5.18 -10.81
C LEU A 85 -6.24 -6.03 -9.56
N HIS A 86 -7.37 -6.76 -9.50
CA HIS A 86 -7.81 -7.51 -8.32
C HIS A 86 -7.81 -6.66 -7.02
N ALA A 87 -8.04 -5.35 -7.17
CA ALA A 87 -8.13 -4.40 -6.08
C ALA A 87 -9.58 -4.07 -5.77
N ASN A 88 -9.88 -3.84 -4.50
CA ASN A 88 -11.21 -3.45 -4.03
C ASN A 88 -11.11 -2.29 -3.06
N VAL A 89 -11.80 -1.19 -3.35
CA VAL A 89 -11.99 -0.10 -2.40
C VAL A 89 -13.34 -0.29 -1.73
N GLN A 90 -13.30 -0.73 -0.47
CA GLN A 90 -14.49 -0.90 0.34
C GLN A 90 -14.91 0.45 0.93
N ILE A 91 -16.14 0.84 0.67
CA ILE A 91 -16.75 2.07 1.15
C ILE A 91 -17.78 1.73 2.21
N THR A 92 -17.64 2.34 3.37
CA THR A 92 -18.64 2.30 4.44
C THR A 92 -19.14 3.71 4.72
N TYR A 93 -20.45 3.84 4.78
CA TYR A 93 -21.12 5.09 5.06
C TYR A 93 -22.06 4.91 6.26
N THR A 94 -22.10 5.91 7.12
CA THR A 94 -23.02 5.95 8.26
C THR A 94 -23.62 7.34 8.40
N ASN A 95 -24.94 7.41 8.47
CA ASN A 95 -25.62 8.63 8.85
C ASN A 95 -25.61 8.74 10.39
N VAL A 96 -24.82 9.67 10.92
CA VAL A 96 -24.66 9.85 12.38
C VAL A 96 -25.77 10.69 13.01
N LEU A 97 -26.69 11.26 12.21
CA LEU A 97 -27.92 11.95 12.67
C LEU A 97 -27.69 12.97 13.80
N ARG A 98 -26.57 13.69 13.80
CA ARG A 98 -26.11 14.58 14.87
C ARG A 98 -25.91 13.88 16.23
N ASN A 99 -25.87 12.56 16.26
CA ASN A 99 -25.62 11.77 17.44
C ASN A 99 -24.12 11.78 17.76
N ARG A 100 -23.72 12.55 18.79
CA ARG A 100 -22.33 12.70 19.19
C ARG A 100 -21.67 11.39 19.64
N GLN A 101 -22.43 10.52 20.27
CA GLN A 101 -21.90 9.21 20.72
C GLN A 101 -21.62 8.31 19.52
N LEU A 102 -22.56 8.23 18.56
CA LEU A 102 -22.36 7.47 17.32
C LEU A 102 -21.20 8.04 16.51
N TYR A 103 -21.09 9.37 16.40
CA TYR A 103 -19.97 10.04 15.75
C TYR A 103 -18.62 9.62 16.37
N ASN A 104 -18.50 9.75 17.71
CA ASN A 104 -17.26 9.37 18.40
C ASN A 104 -16.94 7.90 18.21
N LYS A 105 -17.94 7.02 18.27
CA LYS A 105 -17.81 5.59 18.00
C LYS A 105 -17.26 5.33 16.58
N MET A 106 -17.80 5.99 15.56
CA MET A 106 -17.32 5.80 14.17
C MET A 106 -15.86 6.25 14.00
N MET A 107 -15.48 7.36 14.64
CA MET A 107 -14.10 7.85 14.65
C MET A 107 -13.15 6.87 15.33
N GLU A 108 -13.55 6.34 16.48
CA GLU A 108 -12.78 5.34 17.22
C GLU A 108 -12.67 4.02 16.43
N ASP A 109 -13.78 3.53 15.91
CA ASP A 109 -13.82 2.30 15.12
C ASP A 109 -12.92 2.40 13.87
N ALA A 110 -12.90 3.54 13.17
CA ALA A 110 -12.04 3.75 12.02
C ALA A 110 -10.54 3.65 12.40
N ARG A 111 -10.13 4.30 13.48
CA ARG A 111 -8.75 4.22 13.99
C ARG A 111 -8.40 2.82 14.50
N LYS A 112 -9.32 2.18 15.21
CA LYS A 112 -9.14 0.82 15.73
C LYS A 112 -9.00 -0.21 14.60
N LEU A 113 -9.78 -0.08 13.52
CA LEU A 113 -9.65 -0.93 12.34
C LEU A 113 -8.29 -0.73 11.66
N THR A 114 -7.82 0.50 11.53
CA THR A 114 -6.47 0.79 11.02
C THR A 114 -5.40 0.21 11.93
N GLY A 115 -5.52 0.40 13.25
CA GLY A 115 -4.59 -0.12 14.26
C GLY A 115 -4.46 -1.64 14.30
N LYS A 116 -5.48 -2.40 13.84
CA LYS A 116 -5.38 -3.86 13.73
C LYS A 116 -4.30 -4.33 12.75
N HIS A 117 -3.89 -3.49 11.82
CA HIS A 117 -2.80 -3.79 10.88
C HIS A 117 -1.40 -3.63 11.49
N GLN A 118 -1.28 -3.03 12.69
CA GLN A 118 -0.01 -2.71 13.35
C GLN A 118 0.89 -3.95 13.54
N ILE A 119 0.32 -5.15 13.68
CA ILE A 119 1.08 -6.40 13.86
C ILE A 119 1.95 -6.73 12.63
N LYS A 120 1.50 -6.33 11.41
CA LYS A 120 2.17 -6.63 10.14
C LYS A 120 2.67 -5.39 9.42
N ALA A 121 2.33 -4.21 9.93
CA ALA A 121 2.79 -2.95 9.37
C ALA A 121 4.22 -2.65 9.84
N THR A 122 5.06 -2.22 8.93
CA THR A 122 6.38 -1.62 9.24
C THR A 122 6.24 -0.15 9.59
N SER A 123 5.26 0.52 8.99
CA SER A 123 4.87 1.89 9.37
C SER A 123 3.37 2.11 9.19
N ILE A 124 2.80 3.02 10.00
CA ILE A 124 1.45 3.56 9.83
C ILE A 124 1.56 5.07 9.98
N GLU A 125 1.28 5.79 8.91
CA GLU A 125 1.29 7.24 8.89
C GLU A 125 -0.14 7.78 8.80
N GLU A 126 -0.53 8.68 9.73
CA GLU A 126 -1.80 9.41 9.66
C GLU A 126 -1.53 10.85 9.22
N LYS A 127 -2.20 11.29 8.16
CA LYS A 127 -2.18 12.67 7.66
C LYS A 127 -3.59 13.24 7.63
N ILE A 128 -3.71 14.52 8.00
CA ILE A 128 -4.98 15.25 7.84
C ILE A 128 -4.90 16.05 6.55
N LEU A 129 -5.73 15.69 5.58
CA LEU A 129 -5.87 16.41 4.33
C LEU A 129 -7.09 17.34 4.37
N ARG A 130 -7.00 18.45 3.64
CA ARG A 130 -8.15 19.32 3.35
C ARG A 130 -8.45 19.22 1.86
N THR A 131 -9.66 18.80 1.53
CA THR A 131 -10.10 18.68 0.13
C THR A 131 -10.37 20.06 -0.48
N PRO A 132 -10.41 20.17 -1.83
CA PRO A 132 -10.81 21.40 -2.52
C PRO A 132 -12.22 21.88 -2.12
N ASN A 133 -13.10 20.95 -1.72
CA ASN A 133 -14.46 21.26 -1.23
C ASN A 133 -14.49 21.68 0.26
N GLY A 134 -13.33 21.87 0.91
CA GLY A 134 -13.22 22.29 2.29
C GLY A 134 -13.42 21.20 3.34
N MET A 135 -13.68 19.95 2.95
CA MET A 135 -13.80 18.83 3.89
C MET A 135 -12.42 18.45 4.46
N ARG A 136 -12.42 17.99 5.71
CA ARG A 136 -11.23 17.42 6.37
C ARG A 136 -11.32 15.89 6.32
N ALA A 137 -10.23 15.25 5.96
CA ALA A 137 -10.12 13.80 5.96
C ALA A 137 -8.86 13.35 6.70
N SER A 138 -8.99 12.32 7.53
CA SER A 138 -7.83 11.56 8.02
C SER A 138 -7.51 10.48 7.02
N VAL A 139 -6.27 10.48 6.55
CA VAL A 139 -5.72 9.53 5.58
C VAL A 139 -4.65 8.72 6.26
N PHE A 140 -4.68 7.42 6.07
CA PHE A 140 -3.71 6.46 6.62
C PHE A 140 -2.98 5.77 5.49
N GLU A 141 -1.67 5.84 5.54
CA GLU A 141 -0.75 5.08 4.67
C GLU A 141 -0.08 4.00 5.53
N LEU A 142 -0.17 2.76 5.08
CA LEU A 142 0.35 1.60 5.81
C LEU A 142 1.37 0.88 4.92
N GLU A 143 2.56 0.68 5.43
CA GLU A 143 3.62 -0.09 4.78
C GLU A 143 3.78 -1.46 5.44
N GLY A 144 4.39 -2.40 4.73
CA GLY A 144 4.60 -3.77 5.18
C GLY A 144 3.59 -4.75 4.61
N GLU A 145 3.52 -5.95 5.16
CA GLU A 145 2.63 -7.04 4.68
C GLU A 145 1.21 -6.88 5.23
N VAL A 146 0.60 -5.75 4.95
CA VAL A 146 -0.75 -5.41 5.41
C VAL A 146 -1.79 -5.67 4.33
N PRO A 147 -3.02 -6.09 4.68
CA PRO A 147 -4.09 -6.30 3.72
C PRO A 147 -4.69 -5.00 3.16
N SER A 148 -4.42 -3.85 3.80
CA SER A 148 -4.92 -2.54 3.40
C SER A 148 -3.81 -1.51 3.55
N GLN A 149 -3.29 -1.02 2.41
CA GLN A 149 -2.15 -0.10 2.37
C GLN A 149 -2.58 1.37 2.44
N PHE A 150 -3.82 1.66 2.06
CA PHE A 150 -4.34 3.02 2.02
C PHE A 150 -5.79 3.06 2.48
N GLN A 151 -6.09 3.97 3.41
CA GLN A 151 -7.43 4.16 3.95
C GLN A 151 -7.66 5.65 4.21
N PHE A 152 -8.89 6.08 4.16
CA PHE A 152 -9.26 7.40 4.68
C PHE A 152 -10.66 7.37 5.28
N TYR A 153 -10.92 8.31 6.17
CA TYR A 153 -12.28 8.68 6.54
C TYR A 153 -12.46 10.19 6.50
N THR A 154 -13.67 10.60 6.24
CA THR A 154 -14.09 12.01 6.27
C THR A 154 -15.49 12.14 6.85
N THR A 155 -15.80 13.32 7.38
CA THR A 155 -17.06 13.61 8.03
C THR A 155 -17.35 15.10 7.96
N ASP A 156 -18.62 15.47 7.92
CA ASP A 156 -19.09 16.83 8.12
C ASP A 156 -19.32 17.18 9.60
N SER A 157 -18.94 16.25 10.51
CA SER A 157 -19.11 16.35 11.97
C SER A 157 -20.56 16.42 12.47
N THR A 158 -21.54 16.32 11.58
CA THR A 158 -22.98 16.50 11.90
C THR A 158 -23.84 15.32 11.48
N LYS A 159 -23.81 14.93 10.21
CA LYS A 159 -24.70 13.92 9.65
C LYS A 159 -23.97 12.75 9.03
N HIS A 160 -22.82 12.99 8.40
CA HIS A 160 -22.21 12.05 7.49
C HIS A 160 -20.86 11.57 8.01
N PHE A 161 -20.67 10.25 8.03
CA PHE A 161 -19.38 9.61 8.22
C PHE A 161 -19.13 8.68 7.03
N PHE A 162 -18.03 8.90 6.33
CA PHE A 162 -17.63 8.14 5.15
C PHE A 162 -16.21 7.62 5.35
N ARG A 163 -16.01 6.31 5.11
CA ARG A 163 -14.70 5.67 5.16
C ARG A 163 -14.50 4.86 3.89
N ALA A 164 -13.30 4.92 3.33
CA ALA A 164 -12.84 4.09 2.23
C ALA A 164 -11.52 3.40 2.59
N ALA A 165 -11.39 2.12 2.24
CA ALA A 165 -10.20 1.33 2.50
C ALA A 165 -9.88 0.44 1.30
N LEU A 166 -8.60 0.47 0.88
CA LEU A 166 -8.09 -0.35 -0.22
C LEU A 166 -7.76 -1.76 0.28
N TYR A 167 -8.23 -2.77 -0.43
CA TYR A 167 -7.92 -4.18 -0.16
C TYR A 167 -7.50 -4.91 -1.45
N PHE A 168 -6.58 -5.84 -1.29
CA PHE A 168 -6.20 -6.81 -2.33
C PHE A 168 -6.57 -8.23 -1.90
N ARG A 169 -6.80 -9.11 -2.87
CA ARG A 169 -7.10 -10.53 -2.57
C ARG A 169 -5.92 -11.27 -1.94
N THR A 170 -4.71 -10.83 -2.24
CA THR A 170 -3.46 -11.38 -1.71
C THR A 170 -2.81 -10.35 -0.79
N ALA A 171 -2.83 -10.61 0.52
CA ALA A 171 -2.28 -9.71 1.54
C ALA A 171 -0.73 -9.70 1.62
N THR A 172 -0.03 -10.54 0.83
CA THR A 172 1.39 -10.88 1.10
C THR A 172 2.33 -10.57 -0.05
N ALA A 173 1.93 -9.79 -1.05
CA ALA A 173 2.78 -9.48 -2.22
C ALA A 173 2.90 -7.96 -2.45
N ASN A 174 2.96 -7.17 -1.37
CA ASN A 174 2.89 -5.71 -1.43
C ASN A 174 3.99 -5.09 -2.29
N ASP A 175 5.22 -5.61 -2.23
CA ASP A 175 6.31 -5.12 -3.09
C ASP A 175 6.00 -5.28 -4.58
N SER A 176 5.43 -6.44 -4.98
CA SER A 176 5.04 -6.70 -6.37
C SER A 176 3.81 -5.90 -6.80
N LEU A 177 2.97 -5.49 -5.84
CA LEU A 177 1.75 -4.72 -6.06
C LEU A 177 1.97 -3.21 -5.93
N ALA A 178 3.16 -2.74 -5.55
CA ALA A 178 3.43 -1.33 -5.30
C ALA A 178 2.92 -0.39 -6.43
N PRO A 179 3.14 -0.68 -7.73
CA PRO A 179 2.61 0.19 -8.79
C PRO A 179 1.07 0.23 -8.82
N VAL A 180 0.41 -0.90 -8.51
CA VAL A 180 -1.05 -0.99 -8.46
C VAL A 180 -1.60 -0.26 -7.24
N ILE A 181 -0.93 -0.39 -6.10
CA ILE A 181 -1.28 0.32 -4.86
C ILE A 181 -1.26 1.82 -5.12
N GLU A 182 -0.18 2.36 -5.70
CA GLU A 182 -0.05 3.79 -6.00
C GLU A 182 -1.09 4.24 -7.04
N TYR A 183 -1.38 3.43 -8.05
CA TYR A 183 -2.41 3.73 -9.04
C TYR A 183 -3.79 3.87 -8.37
N VAL A 184 -4.22 2.89 -7.56
CA VAL A 184 -5.53 2.93 -6.91
C VAL A 184 -5.58 3.99 -5.81
N LYS A 185 -4.46 4.23 -5.10
CA LYS A 185 -4.33 5.33 -4.13
C LYS A 185 -4.60 6.68 -4.79
N TYR A 186 -4.05 6.93 -5.98
CA TYR A 186 -4.33 8.15 -6.74
C TYR A 186 -5.85 8.28 -7.05
N ASP A 187 -6.49 7.20 -7.49
CA ASP A 187 -7.94 7.18 -7.74
C ASP A 187 -8.75 7.42 -6.46
N MET A 188 -8.30 6.92 -5.30
CA MET A 188 -8.94 7.16 -4.00
C MET A 188 -8.79 8.61 -3.54
N ILE A 189 -7.68 9.26 -3.84
CA ILE A 189 -7.51 10.71 -3.58
C ILE A 189 -8.44 11.51 -4.47
N GLN A 190 -8.60 11.14 -5.75
CA GLN A 190 -9.58 11.77 -6.64
C GLN A 190 -11.03 11.56 -6.14
N MET A 191 -11.35 10.36 -5.65
CA MET A 191 -12.62 10.06 -5.00
C MET A 191 -12.86 11.01 -3.82
N LEU A 192 -11.89 11.16 -2.92
CA LEU A 192 -11.96 12.06 -1.77
C LEU A 192 -12.13 13.52 -2.19
N ASN A 193 -11.37 13.98 -3.18
CA ASN A 193 -11.42 15.37 -3.66
C ASN A 193 -12.76 15.72 -4.34
N SER A 194 -13.41 14.74 -4.93
CA SER A 194 -14.69 14.91 -5.63
C SER A 194 -15.92 14.56 -4.77
N LEU A 195 -15.70 14.03 -3.56
CA LEU A 195 -16.78 13.60 -2.66
C LEU A 195 -17.69 14.78 -2.28
N LYS A 196 -18.98 14.54 -2.38
CA LYS A 196 -20.03 15.46 -1.94
C LYS A 196 -21.13 14.69 -1.26
N TYR A 197 -21.68 15.22 -0.18
CA TYR A 197 -22.88 14.70 0.44
C TYR A 197 -24.11 15.30 -0.25
N ILE A 198 -25.09 14.44 -0.54
CA ILE A 198 -26.36 14.82 -1.13
C ILE A 198 -27.35 15.03 0.01
N LYS A 199 -28.08 16.15 0.00
CA LYS A 199 -29.04 16.52 1.03
C LYS A 199 -30.27 15.62 1.02
#